data_398bd7270f14de88e0bf78e4124992bf
#
_entry.id   398bd7270f14de88e0bf78e4124992bf
#
_cell.length_a   1.000
_cell.length_b   1.000
_cell.length_c   1.000
_cell.angle_alpha   90.00
_cell.angle_beta   90.00
_cell.angle_gamma   90.00
#
_symmetry.space_group_name_H-M   'P 1'
#
loop_
_entity.id
_entity.type
_entity.pdbx_description
1 polymer ?
#
loop_
_entity_poly.entity_id
_entity_poly.type
_entity_poly.pdbx_seq_one_letter_code
_entity_poly.pdbx_strand_id
1 'polypeptide(L)'
;MTLKQLENLVKIDEDVTNPENGTYYNKRTIEQLLEYGLVLIDKPPGPTSHEVVAWAKRILEIPKAGHSGTLDPQVSGVLPLGLGEGTKALGVLLLGPKEYHALGRLHSLPSKEKLEQILELFRGEIFQKPPQRSAVVRQTRTRTIYELELLEQDRKSTRLNSSHV
;
A
#
# COMPACT_ATOMS: atom_id res chain seq x y z
N MET A 1 10.37 6.49 2.93
CA MET A 1 11.61 6.07 2.24
C MET A 1 11.29 5.99 0.76
N THR A 2 11.79 6.95 -0.03
CA THR A 2 11.55 7.00 -1.48
C THR A 2 12.48 6.03 -2.20
N LEU A 3 12.14 5.62 -3.45
CA LEU A 3 13.03 4.81 -4.30
C LEU A 3 14.43 5.41 -4.41
N LYS A 4 14.56 6.75 -4.46
CA LYS A 4 15.86 7.47 -4.42
C LYS A 4 16.66 7.26 -3.13
N GLN A 5 16.00 6.94 -2.00
CA GLN A 5 16.71 6.63 -0.74
C GLN A 5 17.24 5.18 -0.73
N LEU A 6 16.69 4.30 -1.57
CA LEU A 6 17.22 2.95 -1.78
C LEU A 6 18.51 2.94 -2.61
N GLU A 7 18.73 3.95 -3.45
CA GLU A 7 19.97 4.11 -4.24
C GLU A 7 21.19 4.43 -3.38
N ASN A 8 20.99 4.86 -2.13
CA ASN A 8 22.05 5.18 -1.16
C ASN A 8 22.31 4.04 -0.15
N LEU A 9 21.78 2.85 -0.39
CA LEU A 9 22.12 1.69 0.44
C LEU A 9 23.58 1.32 0.23
N VAL A 10 24.37 1.49 1.28
CA VAL A 10 25.78 1.10 1.26
C VAL A 10 25.84 -0.44 1.27
N LYS A 11 26.31 -1.01 0.19
CA LYS A 11 26.62 -2.44 0.11
C LYS A 11 27.94 -2.66 0.84
N ILE A 12 27.88 -3.30 1.99
CA ILE A 12 29.05 -3.48 2.87
C ILE A 12 29.93 -4.62 2.36
N ASP A 13 29.32 -5.63 1.71
CA ASP A 13 30.03 -6.79 1.17
C ASP A 13 29.25 -7.36 -0.03
N GLU A 14 29.96 -7.85 -1.04
CA GLU A 14 29.35 -8.47 -2.20
C GLU A 14 28.99 -9.95 -1.97
N ASP A 15 29.67 -10.60 -0.99
CA ASP A 15 29.58 -12.02 -0.71
C ASP A 15 28.92 -12.31 0.64
N VAL A 16 27.76 -11.70 0.90
CA VAL A 16 27.05 -11.81 2.18
C VAL A 16 26.22 -13.09 2.30
N THR A 17 26.08 -13.84 1.22
CA THR A 17 25.18 -14.99 1.21
C THR A 17 25.97 -16.28 1.47
N ASN A 18 25.91 -16.77 2.72
CA ASN A 18 26.34 -18.13 2.99
C ASN A 18 25.29 -19.11 2.41
N PRO A 19 25.60 -19.91 1.40
CA PRO A 19 24.66 -20.85 0.78
C PRO A 19 24.15 -21.93 1.75
N GLU A 20 24.80 -22.12 2.89
CA GLU A 20 24.35 -23.05 3.95
C GLU A 20 23.23 -22.44 4.81
N ASN A 21 23.08 -21.11 4.80
CA ASN A 21 22.13 -20.38 5.65
C ASN A 21 20.98 -19.74 4.86
N GLY A 22 20.45 -20.45 3.88
CA GLY A 22 19.29 -19.95 3.14
C GLY A 22 19.15 -20.57 1.76
N THR A 23 18.11 -20.15 1.06
CA THR A 23 17.83 -20.58 -0.30
C THR A 23 17.62 -19.35 -1.20
N TYR A 24 18.31 -19.32 -2.32
CA TYR A 24 18.06 -18.26 -3.32
C TYR A 24 16.59 -18.24 -3.72
N TYR A 25 16.04 -17.04 -3.93
CA TYR A 25 14.61 -16.84 -4.20
C TYR A 25 14.11 -17.68 -5.39
N ASN A 26 14.92 -17.89 -6.42
CA ASN A 26 14.60 -18.66 -7.63
C ASN A 26 14.81 -20.18 -7.48
N LYS A 27 15.31 -20.64 -6.33
CA LYS A 27 15.54 -22.06 -6.01
C LYS A 27 14.63 -22.58 -4.90
N ARG A 28 13.70 -21.74 -4.40
CA ARG A 28 12.77 -22.14 -3.36
C ARG A 28 11.77 -23.16 -3.88
N THR A 29 11.47 -24.16 -3.07
CA THR A 29 10.40 -25.11 -3.34
C THR A 29 9.02 -24.45 -3.12
N ILE A 30 7.96 -25.10 -3.58
CA ILE A 30 6.59 -24.62 -3.36
C ILE A 30 6.30 -24.54 -1.86
N GLU A 31 6.72 -25.52 -1.08
CA GLU A 31 6.55 -25.54 0.37
C GLU A 31 7.25 -24.34 1.03
N GLN A 32 8.47 -24.03 0.64
CA GLN A 32 9.21 -22.86 1.12
C GLN A 32 8.53 -21.54 0.72
N LEU A 33 7.94 -21.47 -0.48
CA LEU A 33 7.18 -20.31 -0.91
C LEU A 33 5.88 -20.15 -0.12
N LEU A 34 5.20 -21.23 0.21
CA LEU A 34 3.99 -21.21 1.03
C LEU A 34 4.28 -20.86 2.50
N GLU A 35 5.47 -21.22 3.00
CA GLU A 35 5.87 -20.93 4.39
C GLU A 35 6.48 -19.53 4.57
N TYR A 36 7.24 -19.01 3.59
CA TYR A 36 8.01 -17.76 3.73
C TYR A 36 7.72 -16.75 2.63
N GLY A 37 6.73 -17.00 1.80
CA GLY A 37 6.46 -16.18 0.61
C GLY A 37 5.71 -14.89 0.89
N LEU A 38 5.85 -13.97 -0.06
CA LEU A 38 5.02 -12.79 -0.21
C LEU A 38 4.28 -12.87 -1.53
N VAL A 39 3.00 -12.55 -1.53
CA VAL A 39 2.15 -12.52 -2.73
C VAL A 39 1.52 -11.16 -2.84
N LEU A 40 1.56 -10.57 -4.02
CA LEU A 40 0.84 -9.33 -4.33
C LEU A 40 -0.49 -9.68 -4.98
N ILE A 41 -1.57 -9.29 -4.31
CA ILE A 41 -2.93 -9.51 -4.81
C ILE A 41 -3.47 -8.18 -5.34
N ASP A 42 -4.02 -8.19 -6.54
CA ASP A 42 -4.89 -7.12 -7.01
C ASP A 42 -6.28 -7.33 -6.39
N LYS A 43 -6.52 -6.61 -5.29
CA LYS A 43 -7.79 -6.72 -4.58
C LYS A 43 -8.89 -5.99 -5.37
N PRO A 44 -9.94 -6.68 -5.81
CA PRO A 44 -11.08 -6.02 -6.45
C PRO A 44 -11.92 -5.23 -5.44
N PRO A 45 -12.79 -4.31 -5.89
CA PRO A 45 -13.86 -3.76 -5.05
C PRO A 45 -14.80 -4.87 -4.59
N GLY A 46 -15.35 -4.75 -3.39
CA GLY A 46 -16.30 -5.67 -2.80
C GLY A 46 -15.78 -6.33 -1.52
N PRO A 47 -14.82 -7.27 -1.58
CA PRO A 47 -14.33 -7.94 -0.38
C PRO A 47 -13.49 -7.04 0.50
N THR A 48 -13.50 -7.31 1.80
CA THR A 48 -12.55 -6.74 2.76
C THR A 48 -11.16 -7.38 2.58
N SER A 49 -10.11 -6.70 3.03
CA SER A 49 -8.75 -7.26 3.03
C SER A 49 -8.67 -8.57 3.84
N HIS A 50 -9.44 -8.69 4.93
CA HIS A 50 -9.50 -9.92 5.73
C HIS A 50 -10.16 -11.09 5.00
N GLU A 51 -11.22 -10.85 4.23
CA GLU A 51 -11.86 -11.90 3.40
C GLU A 51 -10.89 -12.39 2.34
N VAL A 52 -10.13 -11.50 1.69
CA VAL A 52 -9.11 -11.90 0.72
C VAL A 52 -8.04 -12.79 1.36
N VAL A 53 -7.56 -12.45 2.57
CA VAL A 53 -6.63 -13.31 3.32
C VAL A 53 -7.27 -14.67 3.63
N ALA A 54 -8.53 -14.70 4.06
CA ALA A 54 -9.23 -15.94 4.35
C ALA A 54 -9.38 -16.83 3.10
N TRP A 55 -9.65 -16.22 1.94
CA TRP A 55 -9.72 -16.96 0.67
C TRP A 55 -8.35 -17.48 0.25
N ALA A 56 -7.29 -16.68 0.37
CA ALA A 56 -5.93 -17.12 0.08
C ALA A 56 -5.51 -18.31 0.95
N LYS A 57 -5.79 -18.28 2.24
CA LYS A 57 -5.53 -19.40 3.16
C LYS A 57 -6.23 -20.68 2.72
N ARG A 58 -7.50 -20.56 2.32
CA ARG A 58 -8.30 -21.72 1.89
C ARG A 58 -7.83 -22.30 0.56
N ILE A 59 -7.51 -21.41 -0.41
CA ILE A 59 -7.07 -21.82 -1.76
C ILE A 59 -5.69 -22.46 -1.72
N LEU A 60 -4.78 -21.91 -0.91
CA LEU A 60 -3.40 -22.39 -0.78
C LEU A 60 -3.26 -23.50 0.29
N GLU A 61 -4.35 -23.84 0.99
CA GLU A 61 -4.38 -24.84 2.06
C GLU A 61 -3.36 -24.58 3.18
N ILE A 62 -3.12 -23.30 3.51
CA ILE A 62 -2.17 -22.89 4.53
C ILE A 62 -2.85 -22.41 5.82
N PRO A 63 -2.29 -22.70 7.00
CA PRO A 63 -2.90 -22.31 8.27
C PRO A 63 -2.76 -20.81 8.58
N LYS A 64 -1.71 -20.15 8.05
CA LYS A 64 -1.33 -18.78 8.42
C LYS A 64 -1.07 -17.92 7.20
N ALA A 65 -1.74 -16.78 7.12
CA ALA A 65 -1.46 -15.68 6.21
C ALA A 65 -1.92 -14.36 6.84
N GLY A 66 -1.36 -13.27 6.38
CA GLY A 66 -1.73 -11.92 6.80
C GLY A 66 -1.54 -10.92 5.67
N HIS A 67 -1.99 -9.67 5.85
CA HIS A 67 -1.80 -8.61 4.86
C HIS A 67 -1.07 -7.41 5.46
N SER A 68 -0.43 -6.63 4.59
CA SER A 68 0.21 -5.36 4.91
C SER A 68 -0.69 -4.20 4.50
N GLY A 69 -1.32 -3.59 5.49
CA GLY A 69 -2.24 -2.48 5.30
C GLY A 69 -3.65 -2.93 4.88
N THR A 70 -4.63 -2.16 5.26
CA THR A 70 -6.04 -2.42 4.94
C THR A 70 -6.47 -1.53 3.78
N LEU A 71 -7.06 -2.14 2.76
CA LEU A 71 -7.85 -1.45 1.74
C LEU A 71 -9.32 -1.54 2.13
N ASP A 72 -10.04 -0.45 1.98
CA ASP A 72 -11.50 -0.43 2.19
C ASP A 72 -12.20 -1.39 1.20
N PRO A 73 -13.37 -1.93 1.53
CA PRO A 73 -14.08 -2.86 0.66
C PRO A 73 -14.30 -2.34 -0.75
N GLN A 74 -14.67 -1.06 -0.88
CA GLN A 74 -14.97 -0.44 -2.18
C GLN A 74 -13.72 0.02 -2.97
N VAL A 75 -12.53 -0.13 -2.37
CA VAL A 75 -11.26 0.25 -3.00
C VAL A 75 -10.59 -0.97 -3.62
N SER A 76 -10.12 -0.82 -4.85
CA SER A 76 -9.24 -1.79 -5.51
C SER A 76 -7.78 -1.39 -5.33
N GLY A 77 -6.87 -2.34 -5.50
CA GLY A 77 -5.44 -2.06 -5.49
C GLY A 77 -4.59 -3.19 -4.94
N VAL A 78 -3.30 -2.93 -4.88
CA VAL A 78 -2.30 -3.92 -4.44
C VAL A 78 -2.42 -4.20 -2.96
N LEU A 79 -2.71 -5.45 -2.62
CA LEU A 79 -2.75 -5.97 -1.27
C LEU A 79 -1.62 -7.00 -1.07
N PRO A 80 -0.51 -6.63 -0.42
CA PRO A 80 0.56 -7.58 -0.13
C PRO A 80 0.12 -8.58 0.96
N LEU A 81 0.22 -9.86 0.67
CA LEU A 81 0.00 -10.95 1.61
C LEU A 81 1.32 -11.61 1.98
N GLY A 82 1.52 -11.88 3.26
CA GLY A 82 2.55 -12.79 3.76
C GLY A 82 1.95 -14.17 4.02
N LEU A 83 2.63 -15.20 3.58
CA LEU A 83 2.26 -16.59 3.78
C LEU A 83 3.10 -17.17 4.91
N GLY A 84 2.49 -17.94 5.81
CA GLY A 84 3.20 -18.56 6.94
C GLY A 84 4.05 -17.55 7.73
N GLU A 85 5.34 -17.82 7.84
CA GLU A 85 6.32 -16.97 8.51
C GLU A 85 6.66 -15.68 7.69
N GLY A 86 6.35 -15.65 6.38
CA GLY A 86 6.46 -14.46 5.56
C GLY A 86 5.62 -13.28 6.08
N THR A 87 4.62 -13.54 6.93
CA THR A 87 3.86 -12.49 7.63
C THR A 87 4.74 -11.56 8.46
N LYS A 88 5.91 -12.00 8.92
CA LYS A 88 6.87 -11.19 9.68
C LYS A 88 7.48 -10.05 8.86
N ALA A 89 7.61 -10.24 7.54
CA ALA A 89 8.16 -9.23 6.63
C ALA A 89 7.17 -8.09 6.32
N LEU A 90 5.87 -8.27 6.59
CA LEU A 90 4.84 -7.29 6.27
C LEU A 90 5.03 -5.94 6.97
N GLY A 91 5.65 -5.93 8.15
CA GLY A 91 5.94 -4.70 8.89
C GLY A 91 6.81 -3.72 8.10
N VAL A 92 7.76 -4.22 7.32
CA VAL A 92 8.63 -3.40 6.48
C VAL A 92 7.82 -2.74 5.35
N LEU A 93 6.90 -3.47 4.73
CA LEU A 93 6.04 -2.96 3.67
C LEU A 93 5.06 -1.89 4.15
N LEU A 94 4.65 -1.94 5.42
CA LEU A 94 3.82 -0.90 6.03
C LEU A 94 4.51 0.46 6.09
N LEU A 95 5.83 0.49 6.18
CA LEU A 95 6.63 1.71 6.25
C LEU A 95 6.94 2.30 4.85
N GLY A 96 6.69 1.54 3.79
CA GLY A 96 6.91 1.99 2.41
C GLY A 96 5.92 3.10 1.99
N PRO A 97 6.30 3.90 0.99
CA PRO A 97 5.41 4.89 0.40
C PRO A 97 4.20 4.21 -0.26
N LYS A 98 3.07 4.92 -0.29
CA LYS A 98 1.84 4.48 -0.93
C LYS A 98 1.41 5.50 -1.96
N GLU A 99 0.94 5.01 -3.07
CA GLU A 99 0.37 5.80 -4.15
C GLU A 99 -1.10 5.47 -4.32
N TYR A 100 -1.94 6.49 -4.52
CA TYR A 100 -3.37 6.35 -4.68
C TYR A 100 -3.85 7.14 -5.89
N HIS A 101 -4.68 6.50 -6.69
CA HIS A 101 -5.47 7.17 -7.71
C HIS A 101 -6.88 7.39 -7.17
N ALA A 102 -7.33 8.63 -7.13
CA ALA A 102 -8.64 8.98 -6.61
C ALA A 102 -9.48 9.69 -7.67
N LEU A 103 -10.77 9.36 -7.70
CA LEU A 103 -11.76 10.05 -8.50
C LEU A 103 -12.64 10.89 -7.57
N GLY A 104 -12.46 12.20 -7.61
CA GLY A 104 -13.26 13.15 -6.85
C GLY A 104 -14.46 13.65 -7.63
N ARG A 105 -15.65 13.63 -7.03
CA ARG A 105 -16.83 14.27 -7.58
C ARG A 105 -17.03 15.64 -6.93
N LEU A 106 -17.05 16.68 -7.71
CA LEU A 106 -17.25 18.04 -7.24
C LEU A 106 -18.72 18.47 -7.45
N HIS A 107 -19.26 19.23 -6.51
CA HIS A 107 -20.62 19.80 -6.63
C HIS A 107 -20.69 20.97 -7.60
N SER A 108 -19.59 21.68 -7.79
CA SER A 108 -19.40 22.74 -8.79
C SER A 108 -18.07 22.55 -9.47
N LEU A 109 -17.95 23.04 -10.71
CA LEU A 109 -16.70 22.96 -11.46
C LEU A 109 -15.87 24.24 -11.23
N PRO A 110 -14.86 24.23 -10.37
CA PRO A 110 -13.92 25.34 -10.24
C PRO A 110 -13.03 25.42 -11.48
N SER A 111 -12.35 26.57 -11.67
CA SER A 111 -11.27 26.61 -12.67
C SER A 111 -10.13 25.69 -12.26
N LYS A 112 -9.35 25.24 -13.25
CA LYS A 112 -8.19 24.36 -13.02
C LYS A 112 -7.20 25.01 -12.05
N GLU A 113 -6.92 26.28 -12.24
CA GLU A 113 -6.00 27.06 -11.40
C GLU A 113 -6.47 27.11 -9.94
N LYS A 114 -7.79 27.27 -9.74
CA LYS A 114 -8.36 27.28 -8.39
C LYS A 114 -8.25 25.92 -7.72
N LEU A 115 -8.46 24.84 -8.47
CA LEU A 115 -8.32 23.49 -7.96
C LEU A 115 -6.86 23.18 -7.59
N GLU A 116 -5.91 23.54 -8.45
CA GLU A 116 -4.48 23.37 -8.18
C GLU A 116 -4.02 24.16 -6.94
N GLN A 117 -4.49 25.40 -6.77
CA GLN A 117 -4.23 26.19 -5.55
C GLN A 117 -4.75 25.49 -4.29
N ILE A 118 -5.92 24.86 -4.35
CA ILE A 118 -6.48 24.12 -3.22
C ILE A 118 -5.65 22.86 -2.96
N LEU A 119 -5.28 22.10 -3.99
CA LEU A 119 -4.48 20.89 -3.83
C LEU A 119 -3.10 21.18 -3.22
N GLU A 120 -2.50 22.33 -3.56
CA GLU A 120 -1.23 22.75 -2.98
C GLU A 120 -1.29 22.89 -1.46
N LEU A 121 -2.44 23.31 -0.89
CA LEU A 121 -2.63 23.41 0.56
C LEU A 121 -2.60 22.05 1.28
N PHE A 122 -2.78 20.96 0.54
CA PHE A 122 -2.74 19.59 1.08
C PHE A 122 -1.42 18.88 0.85
N ARG A 123 -0.44 19.51 0.18
CA ARG A 123 0.92 18.97 0.11
C ARG A 123 1.66 19.24 1.42
N GLY A 124 2.51 18.29 1.80
CA GLY A 124 3.26 18.36 3.05
C GLY A 124 2.50 17.73 4.22
N GLU A 125 2.74 18.24 5.41
CA GLU A 125 2.12 17.72 6.64
C GLU A 125 0.66 18.16 6.78
N ILE A 126 -0.22 17.20 6.94
CA ILE A 126 -1.65 17.41 7.18
C ILE A 126 -2.09 16.74 8.47
N PHE A 127 -3.11 17.32 9.12
CA PHE A 127 -3.78 16.70 10.24
C PHE A 127 -5.01 15.92 9.76
N GLN A 128 -4.96 14.61 9.94
CA GLN A 128 -6.05 13.72 9.54
C GLN A 128 -6.76 13.15 10.76
N LYS A 129 -8.08 13.27 10.80
CA LYS A 129 -8.93 12.61 11.78
C LYS A 129 -9.79 11.57 11.07
N PRO A 130 -9.68 10.27 11.40
CA PRO A 130 -10.48 9.23 10.78
C PRO A 130 -12.00 9.50 10.90
N PRO A 131 -12.81 9.12 9.90
CA PRO A 131 -14.25 9.26 9.95
C PRO A 131 -14.86 8.42 11.08
N GLN A 132 -16.13 8.69 11.43
CA GLN A 132 -16.80 7.98 12.54
C GLN A 132 -16.96 6.48 12.31
N ARG A 133 -17.10 6.05 11.05
CA ARG A 133 -17.25 4.64 10.65
C ARG A 133 -15.93 4.00 10.23
N SER A 134 -14.82 4.40 10.83
CA SER A 134 -13.51 3.78 10.58
C SER A 134 -13.23 2.71 11.63
N ALA A 135 -12.62 1.61 11.23
CA ALA A 135 -12.10 0.58 12.13
C ALA A 135 -10.89 1.04 12.96
N VAL A 136 -10.35 2.23 12.66
CA VAL A 136 -9.18 2.82 13.34
C VAL A 136 -9.64 3.75 14.47
N VAL A 137 -8.92 3.72 15.61
CA VAL A 137 -9.14 4.63 16.72
C VAL A 137 -9.15 6.08 16.24
N ARG A 138 -10.21 6.82 16.62
CA ARG A 138 -10.49 8.19 16.19
C ARG A 138 -9.59 9.20 16.91
N GLN A 139 -8.34 9.25 16.50
CA GLN A 139 -7.33 10.18 16.98
C GLN A 139 -6.80 11.02 15.81
N THR A 140 -6.59 12.30 16.02
CA THR A 140 -5.91 13.15 15.02
C THR A 140 -4.47 12.68 14.87
N ARG A 141 -4.06 12.45 13.64
CA ARG A 141 -2.71 11.99 13.30
C ARG A 141 -2.13 12.91 12.24
N THR A 142 -0.85 13.17 12.32
CA THR A 142 -0.11 13.84 11.26
C THR A 142 0.18 12.82 10.16
N ARG A 143 0.00 13.25 8.92
CA ARG A 143 0.33 12.51 7.70
C ARG A 143 1.04 13.44 6.74
N THR A 144 1.97 12.92 5.97
CA THR A 144 2.70 13.70 4.96
C THR A 144 2.28 13.25 3.57
N ILE A 145 1.73 14.18 2.80
CA ILE A 145 1.48 13.98 1.37
C ILE A 145 2.69 14.52 0.63
N TYR A 146 3.46 13.63 0.01
CA TYR A 146 4.68 14.01 -0.71
C TYR A 146 4.37 14.59 -2.08
N GLU A 147 3.41 13.99 -2.76
CA GLU A 147 2.96 14.39 -4.08
C GLU A 147 1.44 14.36 -4.13
N LEU A 148 0.87 15.36 -4.77
CA LEU A 148 -0.56 15.42 -5.06
C LEU A 148 -0.72 16.09 -6.42
N GLU A 149 -1.14 15.33 -7.41
CA GLU A 149 -1.21 15.76 -8.79
C GLU A 149 -2.64 15.70 -9.31
N LEU A 150 -3.05 16.73 -10.03
CA LEU A 150 -4.29 16.75 -10.78
C LEU A 150 -4.04 16.12 -12.16
N LEU A 151 -4.49 14.88 -12.36
CA LEU A 151 -4.30 14.18 -13.62
C LEU A 151 -5.30 14.65 -14.67
N GLU A 152 -6.57 14.78 -14.29
CA GLU A 152 -7.63 15.11 -15.23
C GLU A 152 -8.78 15.83 -14.50
N GLN A 153 -9.37 16.81 -15.18
CA GLN A 153 -10.58 17.46 -14.73
C GLN A 153 -11.57 17.51 -15.90
N ASP A 154 -12.75 16.95 -15.70
CA ASP A 154 -13.84 17.04 -16.64
C ASP A 154 -15.08 17.70 -15.99
N ARG A 155 -16.18 17.80 -16.76
CA ARG A 155 -17.43 18.43 -16.27
C ARG A 155 -18.11 17.63 -15.15
N LYS A 156 -17.72 16.39 -14.90
CA LYS A 156 -18.40 15.48 -13.96
C LYS A 156 -17.46 14.91 -12.89
N SER A 157 -16.15 14.90 -13.11
CA SER A 157 -15.20 14.25 -12.23
C SER A 157 -13.84 14.93 -12.24
N THR A 158 -13.06 14.66 -11.22
CA THR A 158 -11.66 15.09 -11.09
C THR A 158 -10.82 13.90 -10.68
N ARG A 159 -9.78 13.60 -11.43
CA ARG A 159 -8.81 12.54 -11.12
C ARG A 159 -7.59 13.12 -10.45
N LEU A 160 -7.23 12.53 -9.33
CA LEU A 160 -6.07 12.91 -8.52
C LEU A 160 -5.17 11.71 -8.33
N ASN A 161 -3.87 11.97 -8.33
CA ASN A 161 -2.86 11.05 -7.84
C ASN A 161 -2.25 11.63 -6.57
N SER A 162 -2.10 10.82 -5.53
CA SER A 162 -1.40 11.23 -4.30
C SER A 162 -0.49 10.13 -3.80
N SER A 163 0.70 10.51 -3.32
CA SER A 163 1.61 9.61 -2.61
C SER A 163 1.82 10.08 -1.18
N HIS A 164 1.76 9.14 -0.24
CA HIS A 164 2.03 9.40 1.17
C HIS A 164 2.57 8.16 1.89
N VAL A 165 3.13 8.36 3.03
CA VAL A 165 3.58 7.30 3.96
C VAL A 165 2.83 7.40 5.27
#